data_fd521fd54c2729410388182014e483ec
#
_entry.id   fd521fd54c2729410388182014e483ec
#
_cell.length_a   1.000
_cell.length_b   1.000
_cell.length_c   1.000
_cell.angle_alpha   90.00
_cell.angle_beta   90.00
_cell.angle_gamma   90.00
#
_symmetry.space_group_name_H-M   'P 1'
#
loop_
_entity.id
_entity.type
_entity.pdbx_description
1 polymer ?
#
loop_
_entity_poly.entity_id
_entity_poly.type
_entity_poly.pdbx_seq_one_letter_code
_entity_poly.pdbx_strand_id
1 'polypeptide(L)'
;MKKFVCTVCGYVYEGEAAPEKCPVCGVGADKFKEQTGEREWAAEHVVGVAKGVSEDILADLRANFEGECSEVGMYLAMARVAHREGYPEVGLYYEKAAWEEAEHAAKFAELLGEVVTDSTKKNLEMRVDLSLIHISEPTRRSYIS
;
A
#
# COMPACT_ATOMS: atom_id res chain seq x y z
N MET A 1 3.64 8.43 32.06
CA MET A 1 4.48 7.30 31.58
C MET A 1 4.70 7.48 30.10
N LYS A 2 5.90 7.34 29.66
CA LYS A 2 6.31 7.43 28.24
C LYS A 2 6.25 6.04 27.62
N LYS A 3 6.04 5.98 26.31
CA LYS A 3 6.12 4.72 25.55
C LYS A 3 7.39 4.70 24.74
N PHE A 4 8.09 3.59 24.78
CA PHE A 4 9.32 3.36 24.03
C PHE A 4 9.14 2.13 23.12
N VAL A 5 9.38 2.29 21.83
CA VAL A 5 9.27 1.21 20.85
C VAL A 5 10.64 0.72 20.45
N CYS A 6 10.84 -0.61 20.55
CA CYS A 6 12.05 -1.23 20.04
C CYS A 6 12.06 -1.20 18.50
N THR A 7 13.05 -0.57 17.91
CA THR A 7 13.16 -0.42 16.45
C THR A 7 13.53 -1.72 15.72
N VAL A 8 13.85 -2.79 16.48
CA VAL A 8 14.24 -4.09 15.91
C VAL A 8 13.06 -5.06 15.87
N CYS A 9 12.26 -5.15 16.95
CA CYS A 9 11.18 -6.13 17.04
C CYS A 9 9.79 -5.52 17.27
N GLY A 10 9.66 -4.20 17.37
CA GLY A 10 8.39 -3.52 17.58
C GLY A 10 7.83 -3.61 19.01
N TYR A 11 8.55 -4.24 19.97
CA TYR A 11 8.08 -4.32 21.36
C TYR A 11 7.88 -2.93 21.94
N VAL A 12 6.75 -2.70 22.59
CA VAL A 12 6.40 -1.43 23.26
C VAL A 12 6.61 -1.58 24.77
N TYR A 13 7.42 -0.70 25.33
CA TYR A 13 7.68 -0.60 26.76
C TYR A 13 7.09 0.72 27.30
N GLU A 14 6.42 0.64 28.45
CA GLU A 14 5.89 1.81 29.14
C GLU A 14 6.71 2.07 30.40
N GLY A 15 7.34 3.24 30.49
CA GLY A 15 8.19 3.63 31.62
C GLY A 15 8.63 5.08 31.56
N GLU A 16 9.46 5.51 32.50
CA GLU A 16 10.05 6.86 32.51
C GLU A 16 11.25 6.97 31.56
N ALA A 17 11.93 5.85 31.29
CA ALA A 17 13.05 5.75 30.36
C ALA A 17 13.00 4.41 29.64
N ALA A 18 13.74 4.27 28.52
CA ALA A 18 13.87 3.02 27.80
C ALA A 18 14.51 1.95 28.71
N PRO A 19 14.10 0.67 28.59
CA PRO A 19 14.69 -0.41 29.36
C PRO A 19 16.14 -0.66 28.91
N GLU A 20 17.00 -1.12 29.80
CA GLU A 20 18.41 -1.41 29.47
C GLU A 20 18.54 -2.45 28.34
N LYS A 21 17.61 -3.42 28.30
CA LYS A 21 17.54 -4.44 27.26
C LYS A 21 16.10 -4.73 26.89
N CYS A 22 15.87 -4.98 25.61
CA CYS A 22 14.58 -5.43 25.13
C CYS A 22 14.27 -6.84 25.64
N PRO A 23 13.15 -7.08 26.34
CA PRO A 23 12.82 -8.40 26.87
C PRO A 23 12.48 -9.42 25.78
N VAL A 24 12.20 -8.97 24.54
CA VAL A 24 11.83 -9.84 23.42
C VAL A 24 13.04 -10.22 22.58
N CYS A 25 13.86 -9.25 22.16
CA CYS A 25 14.96 -9.50 21.23
C CYS A 25 16.36 -9.24 21.81
N GLY A 26 16.45 -8.80 23.07
CA GLY A 26 17.73 -8.65 23.79
C GLY A 26 18.60 -7.45 23.42
N VAL A 27 18.16 -6.60 22.47
CA VAL A 27 18.92 -5.40 22.06
C VAL A 27 18.94 -4.34 23.16
N GLY A 28 19.98 -3.50 23.16
CA GLY A 28 20.18 -2.46 24.17
C GLY A 28 19.19 -1.29 24.06
N ALA A 29 19.23 -0.41 25.07
CA ALA A 29 18.38 0.78 25.16
C ALA A 29 18.54 1.73 23.96
N ASP A 30 19.69 1.72 23.30
CA ASP A 30 19.99 2.52 22.11
C ASP A 30 19.09 2.19 20.90
N LYS A 31 18.41 1.05 20.93
CA LYS A 31 17.44 0.62 19.93
C LYS A 31 15.99 0.93 20.26
N PHE A 32 15.74 1.71 21.31
CA PHE A 32 14.41 2.20 21.64
C PHE A 32 14.22 3.65 21.22
N LYS A 33 13.06 3.93 20.61
CA LYS A 33 12.59 5.30 20.34
C LYS A 33 11.42 5.64 21.23
N GLU A 34 11.40 6.83 21.79
CA GLU A 34 10.25 7.38 22.52
C GLU A 34 9.11 7.62 21.53
N GLN A 35 7.93 7.05 21.81
CA GLN A 35 6.71 7.28 21.03
C GLN A 35 6.03 8.53 21.57
N THR A 36 6.18 9.66 20.89
CA THR A 36 5.67 10.98 21.29
C THR A 36 4.16 11.17 21.04
N GLY A 37 3.46 10.15 20.57
CA GLY A 37 2.03 10.23 20.23
C GLY A 37 1.74 10.77 18.83
N GLU A 38 2.70 11.38 18.17
CA GLU A 38 2.64 11.65 16.74
C GLU A 38 2.92 10.35 15.97
N ARG A 39 2.08 10.04 14.97
CA ARG A 39 2.33 8.91 14.10
C ARG A 39 3.57 9.21 13.25
N GLU A 40 4.69 8.59 13.60
CA GLU A 40 5.87 8.59 12.75
C GLU A 40 5.72 7.46 11.75
N TRP A 41 5.64 7.78 10.48
CA TRP A 41 5.60 6.79 9.41
C TRP A 41 6.97 6.14 9.27
N ALA A 42 7.01 4.84 8.96
CA ALA A 42 8.27 4.10 8.75
C ALA A 42 9.09 4.66 7.58
N ALA A 43 8.44 5.32 6.65
CA ALA A 43 9.03 6.07 5.53
C ALA A 43 8.17 7.29 5.22
N GLU A 44 8.77 8.31 4.61
CA GLU A 44 8.02 9.45 4.09
C GLU A 44 7.10 9.01 2.95
N HIS A 45 5.83 9.44 3.02
CA HIS A 45 4.86 9.26 1.94
C HIS A 45 4.95 10.45 0.99
N VAL A 46 5.99 10.47 0.16
CA VAL A 46 6.21 11.52 -0.84
C VAL A 46 5.84 10.98 -2.21
N VAL A 47 4.84 11.59 -2.84
CA VAL A 47 4.43 11.20 -4.20
C VAL A 47 5.47 11.65 -5.21
N GLY A 48 5.92 10.71 -6.05
CA GLY A 48 6.84 10.97 -7.15
C GLY A 48 8.32 10.95 -6.75
N VAL A 49 8.69 10.21 -5.71
CA VAL A 49 10.09 10.04 -5.28
C VAL A 49 10.95 9.45 -6.41
N ALA A 50 10.40 8.58 -7.25
CA ALA A 50 11.10 7.99 -8.39
C ALA A 50 11.24 8.92 -9.61
N LYS A 51 10.70 10.15 -9.56
CA LYS A 51 10.88 11.11 -10.66
C LYS A 51 12.36 11.46 -10.81
N GLY A 52 12.89 11.22 -12.02
CA GLY A 52 14.28 11.52 -12.35
C GLY A 52 15.25 10.35 -12.22
N VAL A 53 14.78 9.15 -11.83
CA VAL A 53 15.57 7.92 -11.99
C VAL A 53 15.60 7.48 -13.45
N SER A 54 16.46 6.50 -13.79
CA SER A 54 16.59 6.00 -15.17
C SER A 54 15.29 5.34 -15.66
N GLU A 55 15.08 5.35 -16.98
CA GLU A 55 13.84 4.85 -17.60
C GLU A 55 13.66 3.34 -17.41
N ASP A 56 14.72 2.57 -17.30
CA ASP A 56 14.68 1.14 -16.98
C ASP A 56 14.06 0.89 -15.60
N ILE A 57 14.44 1.68 -14.59
CA ILE A 57 13.85 1.62 -13.24
C ILE A 57 12.37 2.06 -13.28
N LEU A 58 12.04 3.10 -14.01
CA LEU A 58 10.64 3.53 -14.16
C LEU A 58 9.78 2.45 -14.84
N ALA A 59 10.33 1.79 -15.87
CA ALA A 59 9.64 0.69 -16.54
C ALA A 59 9.37 -0.49 -15.60
N ASP A 60 10.35 -0.86 -14.77
CA ASP A 60 10.18 -1.92 -13.76
C ASP A 60 9.13 -1.53 -12.69
N LEU A 61 9.14 -0.29 -12.21
CA LEU A 61 8.13 0.19 -11.26
C LEU A 61 6.72 0.19 -11.85
N ARG A 62 6.56 0.58 -13.13
CA ARG A 62 5.26 0.51 -13.83
C ARG A 62 4.79 -0.93 -14.00
N ALA A 63 5.69 -1.85 -14.37
CA ALA A 63 5.36 -3.26 -14.51
C ALA A 63 4.93 -3.89 -13.17
N ASN A 64 5.59 -3.55 -12.07
CA ASN A 64 5.18 -3.96 -10.74
C ASN A 64 3.79 -3.38 -10.39
N PHE A 65 3.57 -2.08 -10.59
CA PHE A 65 2.25 -1.46 -10.36
C PHE A 65 1.13 -2.18 -11.12
N GLU A 66 1.32 -2.48 -12.40
CA GLU A 66 0.34 -3.20 -13.22
C GLU A 66 0.13 -4.64 -12.74
N GLY A 67 1.20 -5.33 -12.35
CA GLY A 67 1.15 -6.67 -11.78
C GLY A 67 0.29 -6.73 -10.52
N GLU A 68 0.60 -5.88 -9.54
CA GLU A 68 -0.15 -5.80 -8.29
C GLU A 68 -1.63 -5.45 -8.49
N CYS A 69 -1.94 -4.50 -9.38
CA CYS A 69 -3.32 -4.19 -9.74
C CYS A 69 -4.06 -5.40 -10.34
N SER A 70 -3.38 -6.22 -11.13
CA SER A 70 -3.94 -7.44 -11.71
C SER A 70 -4.19 -8.50 -10.65
N GLU A 71 -3.27 -8.64 -9.70
CA GLU A 71 -3.39 -9.60 -8.60
C GLU A 71 -4.55 -9.28 -7.65
N VAL A 72 -4.83 -8.02 -7.39
CA VAL A 72 -6.04 -7.59 -6.65
C VAL A 72 -7.30 -8.20 -7.29
N GLY A 73 -7.46 -8.04 -8.61
CA GLY A 73 -8.61 -8.58 -9.34
C GLY A 73 -8.66 -10.11 -9.33
N MET A 74 -7.51 -10.74 -9.48
CA MET A 74 -7.35 -12.21 -9.47
C MET A 74 -7.75 -12.79 -8.11
N TYR A 75 -7.22 -12.28 -7.01
CA TYR A 75 -7.54 -12.78 -5.66
C TYR A 75 -9.00 -12.55 -5.29
N LEU A 76 -9.60 -11.42 -5.65
CA LEU A 76 -11.04 -11.20 -5.44
C LEU A 76 -11.90 -12.17 -6.24
N ALA A 77 -11.50 -12.53 -7.46
CA ALA A 77 -12.20 -13.54 -8.25
C ALA A 77 -12.08 -14.93 -7.60
N MET A 78 -10.88 -15.31 -7.12
CA MET A 78 -10.64 -16.56 -6.40
C MET A 78 -11.46 -16.62 -5.10
N ALA A 79 -11.56 -15.53 -4.35
CA ALA A 79 -12.38 -15.43 -3.16
C ALA A 79 -13.86 -15.76 -3.45
N ARG A 80 -14.41 -15.17 -4.53
CA ARG A 80 -15.79 -15.44 -4.95
C ARG A 80 -16.02 -16.90 -5.34
N VAL A 81 -15.04 -17.56 -5.95
CA VAL A 81 -15.11 -19.00 -6.25
C VAL A 81 -15.13 -19.80 -4.95
N ALA A 82 -14.21 -19.55 -4.04
CA ALA A 82 -14.12 -20.25 -2.77
C ALA A 82 -15.41 -20.13 -1.94
N HIS A 83 -15.99 -18.93 -1.87
CA HIS A 83 -17.29 -18.73 -1.19
C HIS A 83 -18.41 -19.53 -1.84
N ARG A 84 -18.51 -19.57 -3.18
CA ARG A 84 -19.53 -20.37 -3.88
C ARG A 84 -19.37 -21.86 -3.69
N GLU A 85 -18.14 -22.34 -3.54
CA GLU A 85 -17.82 -23.75 -3.28
C GLU A 85 -17.97 -24.15 -1.81
N GLY A 86 -18.27 -23.19 -0.91
CA GLY A 86 -18.48 -23.45 0.52
C GLY A 86 -17.18 -23.49 1.33
N TYR A 87 -16.12 -22.82 0.87
CA TYR A 87 -14.84 -22.66 1.59
C TYR A 87 -14.64 -21.21 2.07
N PRO A 88 -15.45 -20.74 3.04
CA PRO A 88 -15.41 -19.34 3.47
C PRO A 88 -14.05 -18.90 4.03
N GLU A 89 -13.32 -19.79 4.72
CA GLU A 89 -11.99 -19.49 5.27
C GLU A 89 -10.97 -19.20 4.17
N VAL A 90 -11.05 -19.94 3.07
CA VAL A 90 -10.20 -19.74 1.88
C VAL A 90 -10.60 -18.44 1.17
N GLY A 91 -11.92 -18.17 1.08
CA GLY A 91 -12.43 -16.91 0.53
C GLY A 91 -11.91 -15.69 1.29
N LEU A 92 -12.01 -15.70 2.61
CA LEU A 92 -11.49 -14.63 3.47
C LEU A 92 -9.96 -14.46 3.36
N TYR A 93 -9.21 -15.55 3.20
CA TYR A 93 -7.78 -15.48 2.96
C TYR A 93 -7.47 -14.76 1.65
N TYR A 94 -8.16 -15.09 0.55
CA TYR A 94 -7.96 -14.40 -0.73
C TYR A 94 -8.41 -12.93 -0.70
N GLU A 95 -9.47 -12.58 0.02
CA GLU A 95 -9.87 -11.18 0.21
C GLU A 95 -8.77 -10.39 0.95
N LYS A 96 -8.16 -11.00 1.96
CA LYS A 96 -7.03 -10.38 2.67
C LYS A 96 -5.82 -10.22 1.76
N ALA A 97 -5.46 -11.25 0.97
CA ALA A 97 -4.37 -11.16 0.00
C ALA A 97 -4.62 -10.02 -1.00
N ALA A 98 -5.84 -9.89 -1.53
CA ALA A 98 -6.18 -8.79 -2.43
C ALA A 98 -5.95 -7.40 -1.81
N TRP A 99 -6.19 -7.23 -0.51
CA TRP A 99 -5.89 -5.99 0.19
C TRP A 99 -4.39 -5.75 0.32
N GLU A 100 -3.59 -6.79 0.58
CA GLU A 100 -2.14 -6.70 0.64
C GLU A 100 -1.56 -6.27 -0.71
N GLU A 101 -2.03 -6.84 -1.83
CA GLU A 101 -1.63 -6.41 -3.18
C GLU A 101 -2.11 -4.98 -3.52
N ALA A 102 -3.28 -4.57 -3.01
CA ALA A 102 -3.73 -3.19 -3.19
C ALA A 102 -2.80 -2.18 -2.49
N GLU A 103 -2.27 -2.50 -1.32
CA GLU A 103 -1.29 -1.67 -0.61
C GLU A 103 0.05 -1.62 -1.37
N HIS A 104 0.51 -2.75 -1.94
CA HIS A 104 1.70 -2.79 -2.80
C HIS A 104 1.51 -1.90 -4.03
N ALA A 105 0.39 -2.05 -4.75
CA ALA A 105 0.05 -1.21 -5.90
C ALA A 105 0.02 0.28 -5.54
N ALA A 106 -0.61 0.64 -4.42
CA ALA A 106 -0.65 2.01 -3.94
C ALA A 106 0.76 2.57 -3.70
N LYS A 107 1.67 1.75 -3.16
CA LYS A 107 3.06 2.17 -2.94
C LYS A 107 3.81 2.42 -4.23
N PHE A 108 3.67 1.57 -5.24
CA PHE A 108 4.27 1.80 -6.56
C PHE A 108 3.66 3.04 -7.24
N ALA A 109 2.36 3.26 -7.12
CA ALA A 109 1.70 4.47 -7.62
C ALA A 109 2.25 5.75 -6.98
N GLU A 110 2.49 5.74 -5.65
CA GLU A 110 3.12 6.86 -4.94
C GLU A 110 4.56 7.10 -5.39
N LEU A 111 5.37 6.04 -5.53
CA LEU A 111 6.75 6.17 -6.00
C LEU A 111 6.82 6.82 -7.38
N LEU A 112 5.99 6.37 -8.31
CA LEU A 112 5.91 6.90 -9.68
C LEU A 112 5.35 8.33 -9.72
N GLY A 113 4.27 8.62 -8.98
CA GLY A 113 3.56 9.89 -9.04
C GLY A 113 2.96 10.20 -10.42
N GLU A 114 2.59 9.15 -11.18
CA GLU A 114 2.00 9.26 -12.52
C GLU A 114 0.47 9.23 -12.48
N VAL A 115 -0.11 8.39 -11.62
CA VAL A 115 -1.56 8.19 -11.49
C VAL A 115 -2.15 8.83 -10.24
N VAL A 116 -1.32 9.39 -9.38
CA VAL A 116 -1.67 10.05 -8.13
C VAL A 116 -0.78 11.28 -7.91
N THR A 117 -1.32 12.30 -7.26
CA THR A 117 -0.59 13.51 -6.84
C THR A 117 -0.76 13.72 -5.33
N ASP A 118 0.01 14.60 -4.75
CA ASP A 118 -0.07 15.06 -3.35
C ASP A 118 -1.26 15.97 -3.05
N SER A 119 -2.15 16.19 -4.03
CA SER A 119 -3.32 17.06 -3.93
C SER A 119 -4.61 16.30 -4.18
N THR A 120 -5.46 16.19 -3.15
CA THR A 120 -6.81 15.59 -3.28
C THR A 120 -7.62 16.26 -4.39
N LYS A 121 -7.54 17.59 -4.51
CA LYS A 121 -8.24 18.32 -5.56
C LYS A 121 -7.80 17.88 -6.96
N LYS A 122 -6.49 17.83 -7.21
CA LYS A 122 -5.94 17.37 -8.50
C LYS A 122 -6.29 15.92 -8.79
N ASN A 123 -6.24 15.04 -7.78
CA ASN A 123 -6.61 13.64 -7.94
C ASN A 123 -8.09 13.48 -8.34
N LEU A 124 -8.99 14.30 -7.77
CA LEU A 124 -10.39 14.34 -8.16
C LEU A 124 -10.57 14.85 -9.60
N GLU A 125 -9.91 15.95 -9.97
CA GLU A 125 -9.95 16.50 -11.33
C GLU A 125 -9.51 15.45 -12.37
N MET A 126 -8.38 14.76 -12.12
CA MET A 126 -7.90 13.68 -13.00
C MET A 126 -8.92 12.54 -13.15
N ARG A 127 -9.66 12.19 -12.10
CA ARG A 127 -10.69 11.12 -12.17
C ARG A 127 -11.93 11.57 -12.92
N VAL A 128 -12.37 12.82 -12.74
CA VAL A 128 -13.50 13.39 -13.48
C VAL A 128 -13.22 13.42 -14.98
N ASP A 129 -12.04 13.88 -15.40
CA ASP A 129 -11.65 13.93 -16.80
C ASP A 129 -11.64 12.54 -17.45
N LEU A 130 -11.12 11.51 -16.75
CA LEU A 130 -11.17 10.12 -17.21
C LEU A 130 -12.60 9.58 -17.31
N SER A 131 -13.47 9.93 -16.35
CA SER A 131 -14.88 9.52 -16.37
C SER A 131 -15.64 10.15 -17.54
N LEU A 132 -15.36 11.41 -17.88
CA LEU A 132 -15.95 12.10 -19.04
C LEU A 132 -15.56 11.43 -20.36
N ILE A 133 -14.31 10.95 -20.51
CA ILE A 133 -13.87 10.20 -21.68
C ILE A 133 -14.65 8.88 -21.80
N HIS A 134 -14.89 8.17 -20.71
CA HIS A 134 -15.65 6.93 -20.71
C HIS A 134 -17.15 7.13 -21.00
N ILE A 135 -17.73 8.27 -20.63
CA ILE A 135 -19.14 8.62 -20.89
C ILE A 135 -19.32 9.11 -22.33
N SER A 136 -18.34 9.84 -22.89
CA SER A 136 -18.41 10.41 -24.24
C SER A 136 -18.05 9.43 -25.38
N GLU A 137 -17.47 8.28 -25.09
CA GLU A 137 -17.16 7.23 -26.07
C GLU A 137 -17.85 5.87 -25.76
N PRO A 138 -19.18 5.78 -25.65
CA PRO A 138 -19.84 4.50 -25.41
C PRO A 138 -19.80 3.56 -26.63
N THR A 139 -19.40 4.03 -27.79
CA THR A 139 -19.52 3.31 -29.09
C THR A 139 -18.37 2.35 -29.38
N ARG A 140 -17.25 2.39 -28.65
CA ARG A 140 -16.11 1.49 -28.93
C ARG A 140 -16.24 0.07 -28.38
N ARG A 141 -17.25 -0.23 -27.55
CA ARG A 141 -17.48 -1.55 -26.94
C ARG A 141 -18.50 -2.45 -27.64
N SER A 142 -19.11 -2.01 -28.74
CA SER A 142 -20.16 -2.80 -29.43
C SER A 142 -19.65 -3.70 -30.56
N TYR A 143 -18.36 -3.89 -30.74
CA TYR A 143 -17.80 -4.72 -31.81
C TYR A 143 -16.89 -5.83 -31.31
N ILE A 144 -17.36 -6.61 -30.32
CA ILE A 144 -16.86 -7.97 -30.09
C ILE A 144 -18.08 -8.83 -29.77
N SER A 145 -18.75 -9.29 -30.83
CA SER A 145 -19.64 -10.46 -30.84
C SER A 145 -18.92 -11.57 -31.57
#